data_e81e4cf9221f8953315b9b3e45801430
#
_entry.id   e81e4cf9221f8953315b9b3e45801430
#
_cell.length_a   1.000
_cell.length_b   1.000
_cell.length_c   1.000
_cell.angle_alpha   90.00
_cell.angle_beta   90.00
_cell.angle_gamma   90.00
#
_symmetry.space_group_name_H-M   'P 1'
#
loop_
_entity.id
_entity.type
_entity.pdbx_description
1 polymer ?
#
loop_
_entity_poly.entity_id
_entity_poly.type
_entity_poly.pdbx_seq_one_letter_code
_entity_poly.pdbx_strand_id
1 'polypeptide(L)'
;MIKTTLAENPNKETPVEDALFRPGVLIAVEGLDGSGKSTQIYLLKRWLEMEGYRVFFTEWNSSILVKKATRKGKKAQLLTPTTFSLIHCTDFADRYERQVRPLLRAGYIVLADRYIYTAFARDAVRRCNPQWVRNLYSFAVRPDITFFFKLPLETALGRILAGRPELKFHEAGMDLNLSSDPYESFRIFQGRINAEYAKLAREYKFEVMDATLSIERQQQIVRRIVKRRIDLARYKIGGRP
;
A
#
# COMPACT_ATOMS: atom_id res chain seq x y z
N MET A 1 -39.26 21.20 -26.93
CA MET A 1 -38.42 21.13 -25.72
C MET A 1 -38.68 19.78 -25.05
N ILE A 2 -37.80 18.80 -25.29
CA ILE A 2 -37.89 17.46 -24.67
C ILE A 2 -36.89 17.49 -23.52
N LYS A 3 -37.40 17.43 -22.26
CA LYS A 3 -36.57 17.23 -21.07
C LYS A 3 -36.16 15.79 -21.01
N THR A 4 -34.91 15.50 -21.33
CA THR A 4 -34.31 14.17 -21.11
C THR A 4 -33.97 14.06 -19.63
N THR A 5 -34.81 13.33 -18.89
CA THR A 5 -34.53 12.90 -17.52
C THR A 5 -33.48 11.82 -17.62
N LEU A 6 -32.26 12.09 -17.15
CA LEU A 6 -31.22 11.06 -17.00
C LEU A 6 -31.70 10.07 -15.94
N ALA A 7 -31.96 8.85 -16.35
CA ALA A 7 -32.27 7.75 -15.45
C ALA A 7 -31.07 7.48 -14.53
N GLU A 8 -31.27 7.52 -13.24
CA GLU A 8 -30.32 7.09 -12.23
C GLU A 8 -30.00 5.61 -12.43
N ASN A 9 -28.72 5.30 -12.53
CA ASN A 9 -28.22 3.94 -12.72
C ASN A 9 -28.43 3.14 -11.41
N PRO A 10 -29.28 2.09 -11.38
CA PRO A 10 -29.61 1.33 -10.17
C PRO A 10 -28.47 0.45 -9.63
N ASN A 11 -27.30 0.44 -10.26
CA ASN A 11 -26.12 -0.35 -9.85
C ASN A 11 -24.99 0.49 -9.22
N LYS A 12 -25.29 1.62 -8.59
CA LYS A 12 -24.38 2.24 -7.64
C LYS A 12 -24.46 1.46 -6.31
N GLU A 13 -23.86 0.27 -6.27
CA GLU A 13 -23.36 -0.26 -5.00
C GLU A 13 -22.27 0.69 -4.52
N THR A 14 -22.66 1.60 -3.65
CA THR A 14 -21.76 2.59 -3.09
C THR A 14 -20.74 1.88 -2.20
N PRO A 15 -19.43 2.23 -2.32
CA PRO A 15 -18.38 1.71 -1.41
C PRO A 15 -18.66 1.98 0.08
N VAL A 16 -19.70 2.75 0.38
CA VAL A 16 -20.12 3.16 1.71
C VAL A 16 -20.73 2.00 2.53
N GLU A 17 -21.41 1.03 1.92
CA GLU A 17 -22.00 -0.09 2.66
C GLU A 17 -20.95 -1.08 3.19
N ASP A 18 -19.87 -1.35 2.42
CA ASP A 18 -18.77 -2.20 2.89
C ASP A 18 -17.94 -1.54 4.02
N ALA A 19 -17.93 -0.20 4.11
CA ALA A 19 -17.26 0.51 5.19
C ALA A 19 -18.06 0.48 6.51
N LEU A 20 -19.40 0.33 6.45
CA LEU A 20 -20.30 0.38 7.60
C LEU A 20 -20.43 -0.97 8.33
N PHE A 21 -20.12 -2.11 7.70
CA PHE A 21 -20.33 -3.43 8.28
C PHE A 21 -19.16 -4.40 8.06
N ARG A 22 -17.94 -3.99 8.42
CA ARG A 22 -16.81 -4.92 8.46
C ARG A 22 -16.33 -5.12 9.90
N PRO A 23 -16.50 -6.31 10.46
CA PRO A 23 -16.00 -6.63 11.80
C PRO A 23 -14.45 -6.70 11.84
N GLY A 24 -13.79 -6.87 10.70
CA GLY A 24 -12.34 -6.92 10.58
C GLY A 24 -11.67 -5.55 10.53
N VAL A 25 -10.37 -5.51 10.74
CA VAL A 25 -9.55 -4.30 10.71
C VAL A 25 -8.43 -4.41 9.69
N LEU A 26 -8.14 -3.32 8.98
CA LEU A 26 -7.10 -3.24 7.97
C LEU A 26 -5.99 -2.27 8.42
N ILE A 27 -4.78 -2.79 8.51
CA ILE A 27 -3.58 -2.01 8.82
C ILE A 27 -2.65 -2.05 7.61
N ALA A 28 -2.28 -0.89 7.08
CA ALA A 28 -1.35 -0.78 5.97
C ALA A 28 -0.02 -0.14 6.40
N VAL A 29 1.06 -0.55 5.75
CA VAL A 29 2.35 0.13 5.86
C VAL A 29 2.77 0.68 4.50
N GLU A 30 3.25 1.92 4.49
CA GLU A 30 3.67 2.66 3.31
C GLU A 30 5.05 3.29 3.53
N GLY A 31 5.74 3.62 2.46
CA GLY A 31 7.06 4.26 2.49
C GLY A 31 7.97 3.77 1.38
N LEU A 32 9.13 4.39 1.28
CA LEU A 32 10.15 4.07 0.29
C LEU A 32 10.68 2.63 0.46
N ASP A 33 11.27 2.08 -0.59
CA ASP A 33 12.09 0.89 -0.46
C ASP A 33 13.30 1.22 0.44
N GLY A 34 13.76 0.24 1.23
CA GLY A 34 14.78 0.48 2.26
C GLY A 34 14.29 1.14 3.56
N SER A 35 13.01 1.57 3.66
CA SER A 35 12.49 2.20 4.89
C SER A 35 12.27 1.24 6.07
N GLY A 36 12.40 -0.08 5.87
CA GLY A 36 12.19 -1.08 6.93
C GLY A 36 10.72 -1.44 7.19
N LYS A 37 9.76 -0.87 6.43
CA LYS A 37 8.32 -1.12 6.59
C LYS A 37 7.96 -2.61 6.59
N SER A 38 8.54 -3.39 5.67
CA SER A 38 8.26 -4.85 5.56
C SER A 38 8.73 -5.60 6.80
N THR A 39 9.87 -5.24 7.38
CA THR A 39 10.34 -5.78 8.66
C THR A 39 9.35 -5.46 9.77
N GLN A 40 8.89 -4.22 9.85
CA GLN A 40 8.01 -3.76 10.91
C GLN A 40 6.62 -4.43 10.84
N ILE A 41 6.04 -4.56 9.66
CA ILE A 41 4.73 -5.23 9.53
C ILE A 41 4.84 -6.74 9.77
N TYR A 42 5.96 -7.37 9.39
CA TYR A 42 6.22 -8.78 9.69
C TYR A 42 6.35 -9.01 11.20
N LEU A 43 7.08 -8.16 11.92
CA LEU A 43 7.19 -8.23 13.37
C LEU A 43 5.85 -7.97 14.07
N LEU A 44 5.03 -7.05 13.54
CA LEU A 44 3.67 -6.82 14.00
C LEU A 44 2.80 -8.08 13.81
N LYS A 45 2.88 -8.70 12.62
CA LYS A 45 2.20 -9.97 12.32
C LYS A 45 2.56 -11.03 13.33
N ARG A 46 3.86 -11.30 13.51
CA ARG A 46 4.35 -12.30 14.45
C ARG A 46 3.87 -12.06 15.88
N TRP A 47 3.93 -10.82 16.34
CA TRP A 47 3.43 -10.47 17.66
C TRP A 47 1.93 -10.74 17.79
N LEU A 48 1.10 -10.32 16.85
CA LEU A 48 -0.35 -10.55 16.89
C LEU A 48 -0.70 -12.03 16.85
N GLU A 49 -0.01 -12.83 16.03
CA GLU A 49 -0.21 -14.28 15.96
C GLU A 49 0.17 -14.98 17.28
N MET A 50 1.28 -14.58 17.90
CA MET A 50 1.71 -15.13 19.21
C MET A 50 0.73 -14.79 20.33
N GLU A 51 0.09 -13.63 20.26
CA GLU A 51 -0.98 -13.24 21.19
C GLU A 51 -2.32 -13.95 20.89
N GLY A 52 -2.41 -14.77 19.85
CA GLY A 52 -3.59 -15.57 19.49
C GLY A 52 -4.67 -14.77 18.76
N TYR A 53 -4.32 -13.76 17.97
CA TYR A 53 -5.27 -13.02 17.14
C TYR A 53 -5.39 -13.64 15.74
N ARG A 54 -6.57 -13.48 15.11
CA ARG A 54 -6.82 -13.87 13.71
C ARG A 54 -6.17 -12.85 12.78
N VAL A 55 -5.04 -13.20 12.17
CA VAL A 55 -4.23 -12.31 11.32
C VAL A 55 -4.11 -12.86 9.91
N PHE A 56 -4.22 -12.01 8.92
CA PHE A 56 -3.88 -12.28 7.53
C PHE A 56 -2.88 -11.24 7.01
N PHE A 57 -1.93 -11.68 6.22
CA PHE A 57 -0.91 -10.81 5.63
C PHE A 57 -0.99 -10.84 4.11
N THR A 58 -0.92 -9.67 3.49
CA THR A 58 -0.85 -9.50 2.03
C THR A 58 0.24 -8.51 1.66
N GLU A 59 0.84 -8.72 0.50
CA GLU A 59 1.88 -7.83 -0.03
C GLU A 59 1.58 -7.41 -1.47
N TRP A 60 2.15 -6.29 -1.89
CA TRP A 60 2.01 -5.74 -3.24
C TRP A 60 2.62 -6.66 -4.29
N ASN A 61 2.00 -6.77 -5.47
CA ASN A 61 2.44 -7.62 -6.59
C ASN A 61 2.45 -9.14 -6.30
N SER A 62 1.53 -9.63 -5.51
CA SER A 62 1.45 -11.04 -5.15
C SER A 62 0.31 -11.82 -5.83
N SER A 63 -0.55 -11.15 -6.62
CA SER A 63 -1.60 -11.82 -7.37
C SER A 63 -1.05 -12.85 -8.38
N ILE A 64 -1.52 -14.08 -8.28
CA ILE A 64 -1.15 -15.16 -9.23
C ILE A 64 -1.68 -14.90 -10.64
N LEU A 65 -2.77 -14.11 -10.75
CA LEU A 65 -3.44 -13.81 -12.02
C LEU A 65 -2.54 -13.02 -12.97
N VAL A 66 -1.87 -11.98 -12.49
CA VAL A 66 -1.10 -11.05 -13.34
C VAL A 66 0.40 -11.04 -13.06
N LYS A 67 0.89 -11.73 -12.03
CA LYS A 67 2.30 -11.72 -11.61
C LYS A 67 3.27 -12.03 -12.76
N LYS A 68 2.96 -13.04 -13.58
CA LYS A 68 3.80 -13.42 -14.74
C LYS A 68 3.82 -12.34 -15.81
N ALA A 69 2.65 -11.77 -16.16
CA ALA A 69 2.52 -10.69 -17.13
C ALA A 69 3.23 -9.42 -16.66
N THR A 70 3.03 -9.02 -15.41
CA THR A 70 3.72 -7.88 -14.79
C THR A 70 5.23 -8.04 -14.81
N ARG A 71 5.74 -9.22 -14.46
CA ARG A 71 7.17 -9.52 -14.47
C ARG A 71 7.75 -9.46 -15.89
N LYS A 72 7.06 -10.04 -16.88
CA LYS A 72 7.45 -10.03 -18.30
C LYS A 72 7.46 -8.60 -18.84
N GLY A 73 6.40 -7.83 -18.61
CA GLY A 73 6.29 -6.43 -19.04
C GLY A 73 7.38 -5.54 -18.44
N LYS A 74 7.68 -5.70 -17.15
CA LYS A 74 8.78 -4.98 -16.49
C LYS A 74 10.14 -5.35 -17.06
N LYS A 75 10.42 -6.64 -17.24
CA LYS A 75 11.70 -7.10 -17.78
C LYS A 75 11.93 -6.62 -19.21
N ALA A 76 10.90 -6.62 -20.03
CA ALA A 76 10.96 -6.17 -21.42
C ALA A 76 10.78 -4.64 -21.59
N GLN A 77 10.62 -3.88 -20.48
CA GLN A 77 10.42 -2.43 -20.47
C GLN A 77 9.23 -1.96 -21.34
N LEU A 78 8.17 -2.78 -21.44
CA LEU A 78 7.00 -2.52 -22.27
C LEU A 78 5.89 -1.73 -21.57
N LEU A 79 6.01 -1.47 -20.28
CA LEU A 79 4.95 -0.84 -19.50
C LEU A 79 5.03 0.69 -19.60
N THR A 80 4.07 1.28 -20.30
CA THR A 80 3.81 2.72 -20.24
C THR A 80 3.27 3.11 -18.84
N PRO A 81 3.29 4.39 -18.44
CA PRO A 81 2.69 4.80 -17.16
C PRO A 81 1.25 4.29 -16.96
N THR A 82 0.41 4.37 -17.99
CA THR A 82 -0.98 3.91 -17.94
C THR A 82 -1.07 2.39 -17.79
N THR A 83 -0.36 1.62 -18.61
CA THR A 83 -0.38 0.15 -18.51
C THR A 83 0.26 -0.34 -17.22
N PHE A 84 1.26 0.38 -16.70
CA PHE A 84 1.85 0.11 -15.40
C PHE A 84 0.82 0.29 -14.27
N SER A 85 0.05 1.38 -14.29
CA SER A 85 -1.01 1.63 -13.30
C SER A 85 -2.11 0.57 -13.39
N LEU A 86 -2.61 0.26 -14.60
CA LEU A 86 -3.68 -0.71 -14.82
C LEU A 86 -3.30 -2.13 -14.40
N ILE A 87 -2.10 -2.61 -14.74
CA ILE A 87 -1.68 -3.97 -14.37
C ILE A 87 -1.50 -4.11 -12.84
N HIS A 88 -1.06 -3.05 -12.16
CA HIS A 88 -0.97 -3.06 -10.71
C HIS A 88 -2.34 -2.92 -10.04
N CYS A 89 -3.27 -2.18 -10.66
CA CYS A 89 -4.66 -2.14 -10.20
C CYS A 89 -5.32 -3.52 -10.34
N THR A 90 -5.09 -4.23 -11.44
CA THR A 90 -5.58 -5.61 -11.62
C THR A 90 -5.00 -6.58 -10.57
N ASP A 91 -3.69 -6.48 -10.29
CA ASP A 91 -3.07 -7.25 -9.18
C ASP A 91 -3.76 -6.96 -7.84
N PHE A 92 -4.00 -5.69 -7.59
CA PHE A 92 -4.62 -5.26 -6.34
C PHE A 92 -6.08 -5.72 -6.25
N ALA A 93 -6.88 -5.55 -7.31
CA ALA A 93 -8.28 -5.96 -7.37
C ALA A 93 -8.45 -7.45 -7.11
N ASP A 94 -7.65 -8.30 -7.79
CA ASP A 94 -7.68 -9.75 -7.58
C ASP A 94 -7.42 -10.14 -6.11
N ARG A 95 -6.38 -9.57 -5.48
CA ARG A 95 -6.07 -9.84 -4.07
C ARG A 95 -7.13 -9.26 -3.13
N TYR A 96 -7.62 -8.07 -3.43
CA TYR A 96 -8.62 -7.41 -2.61
C TYR A 96 -9.91 -8.21 -2.57
N GLU A 97 -10.43 -8.61 -3.70
CA GLU A 97 -11.71 -9.31 -3.79
C GLU A 97 -11.64 -10.75 -3.31
N ARG A 98 -10.54 -11.45 -3.60
CA ARG A 98 -10.38 -12.86 -3.23
C ARG A 98 -9.88 -13.10 -1.82
N GLN A 99 -9.17 -12.14 -1.22
CA GLN A 99 -8.50 -12.33 0.06
C GLN A 99 -8.84 -11.25 1.08
N VAL A 100 -8.58 -9.98 0.76
CA VAL A 100 -8.67 -8.89 1.73
C VAL A 100 -10.11 -8.68 2.19
N ARG A 101 -11.02 -8.43 1.24
CA ARG A 101 -12.44 -8.16 1.53
C ARG A 101 -13.14 -9.32 2.27
N PRO A 102 -13.04 -10.58 1.83
CA PRO A 102 -13.66 -11.71 2.56
C PRO A 102 -13.12 -11.86 3.99
N LEU A 103 -11.81 -11.68 4.20
CA LEU A 103 -11.22 -11.82 5.52
C LEU A 103 -11.55 -10.65 6.46
N LEU A 104 -11.68 -9.43 5.93
CA LEU A 104 -12.22 -8.31 6.70
C LEU A 104 -13.69 -8.57 7.13
N ARG A 105 -14.51 -9.13 6.24
CA ARG A 105 -15.88 -9.55 6.58
C ARG A 105 -15.91 -10.68 7.60
N ALA A 106 -14.91 -11.56 7.59
CA ALA A 106 -14.77 -12.66 8.56
C ALA A 106 -14.13 -12.21 9.91
N GLY A 107 -13.86 -10.92 10.11
CA GLY A 107 -13.35 -10.39 11.37
C GLY A 107 -11.85 -10.64 11.60
N TYR A 108 -11.05 -10.66 10.55
CA TYR A 108 -9.60 -10.77 10.66
C TYR A 108 -8.93 -9.41 10.81
N ILE A 109 -7.75 -9.41 11.43
CA ILE A 109 -6.77 -8.32 11.32
C ILE A 109 -6.00 -8.54 10.02
N VAL A 110 -6.24 -7.69 9.01
CA VAL A 110 -5.54 -7.75 7.73
C VAL A 110 -4.37 -6.78 7.76
N LEU A 111 -3.17 -7.28 7.51
CA LEU A 111 -1.93 -6.52 7.44
C LEU A 111 -1.48 -6.42 5.99
N ALA A 112 -1.37 -5.21 5.46
CA ALA A 112 -0.98 -4.96 4.07
C ALA A 112 0.40 -4.30 3.98
N ASP A 113 1.41 -5.01 3.44
CA ASP A 113 2.66 -4.38 3.02
C ASP A 113 2.44 -3.71 1.68
N ARG A 114 2.22 -2.41 1.73
CA ARG A 114 1.72 -1.52 0.68
C ARG A 114 0.23 -1.74 0.37
N TYR A 115 -0.45 -0.65 0.18
CA TYR A 115 -1.87 -0.61 -0.16
C TYR A 115 -2.13 0.39 -1.30
N ILE A 116 -3.37 0.89 -1.45
CA ILE A 116 -3.74 1.84 -2.53
C ILE A 116 -2.86 3.08 -2.60
N TYR A 117 -2.32 3.53 -1.47
CA TYR A 117 -1.50 4.75 -1.39
C TYR A 117 -0.15 4.60 -2.11
N THR A 118 0.37 3.37 -2.22
CA THR A 118 1.53 3.10 -3.10
C THR A 118 1.23 3.45 -4.55
N ALA A 119 0.04 3.13 -5.06
CA ALA A 119 -0.37 3.54 -6.41
C ALA A 119 -0.55 5.06 -6.49
N PHE A 120 -1.24 5.67 -5.51
CA PHE A 120 -1.49 7.12 -5.50
C PHE A 120 -0.18 7.91 -5.57
N ALA A 121 0.84 7.53 -4.79
CA ALA A 121 2.12 8.20 -4.81
C ALA A 121 2.91 7.92 -6.10
N ARG A 122 3.07 6.64 -6.44
CA ARG A 122 3.96 6.20 -7.52
C ARG A 122 3.43 6.54 -8.92
N ASP A 123 2.12 6.42 -9.13
CA ASP A 123 1.52 6.63 -10.44
C ASP A 123 1.33 8.13 -10.72
N ALA A 124 1.12 8.96 -9.68
CA ALA A 124 1.16 10.42 -9.81
C ALA A 124 2.54 10.91 -10.27
N VAL A 125 3.63 10.36 -9.72
CA VAL A 125 4.99 10.67 -10.16
C VAL A 125 5.25 10.21 -11.60
N ARG A 126 4.58 9.15 -12.05
CA ARG A 126 4.58 8.70 -13.46
C ARG A 126 3.65 9.52 -14.36
N ARG A 127 3.15 10.66 -13.89
CA ARG A 127 2.27 11.59 -14.62
C ARG A 127 0.89 11.02 -14.97
N CYS A 128 0.44 9.95 -14.30
CA CYS A 128 -0.96 9.57 -14.34
C CYS A 128 -1.80 10.63 -13.61
N ASN A 129 -3.00 10.92 -14.14
CA ASN A 129 -3.90 11.85 -13.47
C ASN A 129 -4.25 11.33 -12.06
N PRO A 130 -4.00 12.09 -10.98
CA PRO A 130 -4.20 11.61 -9.61
C PRO A 130 -5.66 11.22 -9.32
N GLN A 131 -6.62 11.94 -9.88
CA GLN A 131 -8.04 11.63 -9.69
C GLN A 131 -8.43 10.34 -10.41
N TRP A 132 -7.90 10.12 -11.62
CA TRP A 132 -8.10 8.86 -12.35
C TRP A 132 -7.54 7.67 -11.57
N VAL A 133 -6.32 7.80 -11.01
CA VAL A 133 -5.74 6.73 -10.16
C VAL A 133 -6.62 6.47 -8.94
N ARG A 134 -7.11 7.52 -8.24
CA ARG A 134 -8.02 7.34 -7.10
C ARG A 134 -9.31 6.63 -7.50
N ASN A 135 -9.86 6.96 -8.67
CA ASN A 135 -11.07 6.33 -9.19
C ASN A 135 -10.85 4.84 -9.48
N LEU A 136 -9.68 4.44 -10.02
CA LEU A 136 -9.33 3.04 -10.26
C LEU A 136 -9.37 2.18 -8.99
N TYR A 137 -9.04 2.75 -7.84
CA TYR A 137 -9.01 2.05 -6.55
C TYR A 137 -10.23 2.38 -5.67
N SER A 138 -11.29 2.98 -6.22
CA SER A 138 -12.48 3.40 -5.45
C SER A 138 -13.26 2.24 -4.82
N PHE A 139 -13.11 1.02 -5.35
CA PHE A 139 -13.70 -0.19 -4.79
C PHE A 139 -13.04 -0.67 -3.48
N ALA A 140 -11.86 -0.15 -3.15
CA ALA A 140 -11.11 -0.59 -1.99
C ALA A 140 -11.47 0.20 -0.73
N VAL A 141 -11.71 -0.48 0.38
CA VAL A 141 -11.93 0.18 1.67
C VAL A 141 -10.65 0.87 2.14
N ARG A 142 -10.79 1.98 2.86
CA ARG A 142 -9.66 2.67 3.47
C ARG A 142 -9.14 1.88 4.67
N PRO A 143 -7.81 1.82 4.88
CA PRO A 143 -7.25 1.23 6.09
C PRO A 143 -7.68 1.98 7.36
N ASP A 144 -7.86 1.24 8.46
CA ASP A 144 -8.14 1.80 9.78
C ASP A 144 -6.90 2.48 10.37
N ILE A 145 -5.73 1.92 10.04
CA ILE A 145 -4.43 2.51 10.38
C ILE A 145 -3.53 2.40 9.16
N THR A 146 -2.90 3.50 8.79
CA THR A 146 -1.81 3.51 7.81
C THR A 146 -0.56 4.06 8.49
N PHE A 147 0.50 3.26 8.54
CA PHE A 147 1.81 3.70 8.99
C PHE A 147 2.64 4.15 7.80
N PHE A 148 3.14 5.37 7.84
CA PHE A 148 4.10 5.88 6.86
C PHE A 148 5.51 5.89 7.47
N PHE A 149 6.36 4.96 7.02
CA PHE A 149 7.77 4.88 7.45
C PHE A 149 8.60 5.89 6.68
N LYS A 150 8.72 7.09 7.27
CA LYS A 150 9.47 8.20 6.71
C LYS A 150 10.96 8.00 6.95
N LEU A 151 11.73 7.98 5.86
CA LEU A 151 13.19 7.81 5.90
C LEU A 151 13.86 8.86 5.01
N PRO A 152 15.01 9.45 5.41
CA PRO A 152 15.83 10.24 4.51
C PRO A 152 16.25 9.43 3.28
N LEU A 153 16.22 10.07 2.12
CA LEU A 153 16.42 9.39 0.83
C LEU A 153 17.79 8.71 0.73
N GLU A 154 18.85 9.39 1.16
CA GLU A 154 20.21 8.81 1.13
C GLU A 154 20.35 7.60 2.06
N THR A 155 19.66 7.62 3.20
CA THR A 155 19.61 6.44 4.08
C THR A 155 18.88 5.27 3.41
N ALA A 156 17.79 5.55 2.69
CA ALA A 156 17.06 4.53 1.92
C ALA A 156 17.95 3.92 0.83
N LEU A 157 18.64 4.77 0.06
CA LEU A 157 19.58 4.34 -0.97
C LEU A 157 20.72 3.49 -0.39
N GLY A 158 21.36 3.93 0.68
CA GLY A 158 22.42 3.17 1.35
C GLY A 158 21.97 1.80 1.82
N ARG A 159 20.75 1.69 2.42
CA ARG A 159 20.20 0.41 2.85
C ARG A 159 19.89 -0.52 1.68
N ILE A 160 19.40 0.01 0.55
CA ILE A 160 19.13 -0.78 -0.65
C ILE A 160 20.44 -1.37 -1.20
N LEU A 161 21.48 -0.54 -1.33
CA LEU A 161 22.77 -0.92 -1.89
C LEU A 161 23.54 -1.89 -0.96
N ALA A 162 23.33 -1.80 0.35
CA ALA A 162 23.88 -2.79 1.29
C ALA A 162 23.27 -4.19 1.09
N GLY A 163 22.05 -4.27 0.58
CA GLY A 163 21.36 -5.54 0.32
C GLY A 163 21.53 -6.08 -1.10
N ARG A 164 21.95 -5.24 -2.05
CA ARG A 164 22.17 -5.62 -3.47
C ARG A 164 23.00 -4.56 -4.20
N PRO A 165 23.83 -4.97 -5.17
CA PRO A 165 24.76 -4.04 -5.83
C PRO A 165 24.09 -3.05 -6.80
N GLU A 166 22.88 -3.35 -7.29
CA GLU A 166 22.25 -2.57 -8.35
C GLU A 166 20.82 -2.16 -8.02
N LEU A 167 20.41 -1.01 -8.54
CA LEU A 167 19.04 -0.53 -8.50
C LEU A 167 18.21 -1.21 -9.60
N LYS A 168 16.95 -1.52 -9.29
CA LYS A 168 16.01 -2.04 -10.31
C LYS A 168 15.54 -0.89 -11.21
N PHE A 169 15.42 -1.16 -12.51
CA PHE A 169 15.05 -0.18 -13.54
C PHE A 169 13.84 0.71 -13.14
N HIS A 170 12.69 0.11 -12.81
CA HIS A 170 11.48 0.85 -12.44
C HIS A 170 11.54 1.45 -11.02
N GLU A 171 12.39 0.95 -10.15
CA GLU A 171 12.60 1.51 -8.80
C GLU A 171 13.47 2.78 -8.87
N ALA A 172 14.42 2.78 -9.79
CA ALA A 172 15.21 3.96 -10.09
C ALA A 172 14.45 5.00 -10.94
N GLY A 173 13.26 4.68 -11.44
CA GLY A 173 12.50 5.59 -12.30
C GLY A 173 13.10 5.76 -13.70
N MET A 174 13.93 4.80 -14.16
CA MET A 174 14.56 4.84 -15.48
C MET A 174 13.53 4.83 -16.62
N ASP A 175 12.34 4.31 -16.36
CA ASP A 175 11.19 4.35 -17.28
C ASP A 175 10.65 5.77 -17.54
N LEU A 176 11.14 6.76 -16.80
CA LEU A 176 10.73 8.18 -16.92
C LEU A 176 11.79 9.07 -17.54
N ASN A 177 12.97 8.52 -17.88
CA ASN A 177 14.12 9.26 -18.43
C ASN A 177 14.47 10.53 -17.63
N LEU A 178 14.51 10.41 -16.28
CA LEU A 178 14.80 11.53 -15.38
C LEU A 178 16.27 11.90 -15.36
N SER A 179 17.16 10.92 -15.52
CA SER A 179 18.60 11.03 -15.70
C SER A 179 19.12 9.78 -16.40
N SER A 180 20.25 9.86 -17.07
CA SER A 180 20.97 8.70 -17.61
C SER A 180 21.70 7.91 -16.51
N ASP A 181 22.04 8.56 -15.39
CA ASP A 181 22.59 7.90 -14.20
C ASP A 181 21.46 7.30 -13.35
N PRO A 182 21.45 5.96 -13.11
CA PRO A 182 20.45 5.29 -12.31
C PRO A 182 20.34 5.81 -10.86
N TYR A 183 21.45 6.24 -10.27
CA TYR A 183 21.45 6.75 -8.89
C TYR A 183 20.83 8.14 -8.80
N GLU A 184 21.12 9.00 -9.75
CA GLU A 184 20.49 10.31 -9.84
C GLU A 184 19.01 10.20 -10.19
N SER A 185 18.66 9.35 -11.17
CA SER A 185 17.27 9.05 -11.50
C SER A 185 16.50 8.53 -10.28
N PHE A 186 17.10 7.63 -9.49
CA PHE A 186 16.52 7.14 -8.24
C PHE A 186 16.27 8.29 -7.26
N ARG A 187 17.24 9.19 -7.06
CA ARG A 187 17.07 10.32 -6.13
C ARG A 187 15.90 11.22 -6.55
N ILE A 188 15.83 11.55 -7.82
CA ILE A 188 14.72 12.37 -8.34
C ILE A 188 13.39 11.65 -8.18
N PHE A 189 13.32 10.40 -8.61
CA PHE A 189 12.08 9.61 -8.62
C PHE A 189 11.56 9.33 -7.22
N GLN A 190 12.40 8.77 -6.36
CA GLN A 190 12.01 8.42 -4.99
C GLN A 190 11.81 9.66 -4.13
N GLY A 191 12.53 10.75 -4.39
CA GLY A 191 12.29 12.04 -3.76
C GLY A 191 10.89 12.57 -4.05
N ARG A 192 10.44 12.48 -5.31
CA ARG A 192 9.05 12.85 -5.71
C ARG A 192 8.02 11.93 -5.05
N ILE A 193 8.26 10.61 -5.01
CA ILE A 193 7.37 9.66 -4.32
C ILE A 193 7.27 9.98 -2.83
N ASN A 194 8.38 10.28 -2.17
CA ASN A 194 8.40 10.64 -0.76
C ASN A 194 7.59 11.92 -0.47
N ALA A 195 7.67 12.90 -1.39
CA ALA A 195 6.87 14.11 -1.33
C ALA A 195 5.35 13.81 -1.49
N GLU A 196 4.99 12.91 -2.40
CA GLU A 196 3.59 12.47 -2.55
C GLU A 196 3.10 11.72 -1.29
N TYR A 197 3.90 10.83 -0.71
CA TYR A 197 3.54 10.19 0.57
C TYR A 197 3.36 11.21 1.70
N ALA A 198 4.15 12.28 1.75
CA ALA A 198 3.98 13.33 2.76
C ALA A 198 2.66 14.12 2.58
N LYS A 199 2.19 14.30 1.33
CA LYS A 199 0.86 14.88 1.04
C LYS A 199 -0.25 13.92 1.48
N LEU A 200 -0.15 12.64 1.07
CA LEU A 200 -1.12 11.61 1.44
C LEU A 200 -1.20 11.39 2.95
N ALA A 201 -0.06 11.44 3.65
CA ALA A 201 -0.02 11.31 5.10
C ALA A 201 -0.82 12.40 5.81
N ARG A 202 -0.81 13.63 5.29
CA ARG A 202 -1.63 14.74 5.82
C ARG A 202 -3.11 14.57 5.43
N GLU A 203 -3.38 14.25 4.16
CA GLU A 203 -4.74 14.08 3.62
C GLU A 203 -5.51 12.95 4.32
N TYR A 204 -4.84 11.80 4.53
CA TYR A 204 -5.45 10.59 5.08
C TYR A 204 -5.08 10.32 6.54
N LYS A 205 -4.41 11.27 7.22
CA LYS A 205 -4.05 11.21 8.64
C LYS A 205 -3.25 9.95 9.00
N PHE A 206 -2.17 9.68 8.26
CA PHE A 206 -1.30 8.53 8.54
C PHE A 206 -0.57 8.71 9.86
N GLU A 207 -0.25 7.59 10.51
CA GLU A 207 0.70 7.53 11.62
C GLU A 207 2.12 7.58 11.04
N VAL A 208 2.76 8.74 11.13
CA VAL A 208 4.11 8.95 10.57
C VAL A 208 5.15 8.38 11.53
N MET A 209 5.94 7.42 11.03
CA MET A 209 6.97 6.72 11.77
C MET A 209 8.35 7.24 11.35
N ASP A 210 9.18 7.60 12.33
CA ASP A 210 10.59 7.85 12.08
C ASP A 210 11.32 6.51 11.85
N ALA A 211 11.65 6.23 10.59
CA ALA A 211 12.30 5.00 10.17
C ALA A 211 13.84 5.03 10.36
N THR A 212 14.39 6.07 10.99
CA THR A 212 15.80 6.12 11.43
C THR A 212 15.99 5.46 12.80
N LEU A 213 14.93 5.33 13.59
CA LEU A 213 14.96 4.68 14.90
C LEU A 213 15.33 3.20 14.79
N SER A 214 15.76 2.58 15.89
CA SER A 214 16.01 1.13 15.94
C SER A 214 14.74 0.33 15.65
N ILE A 215 14.90 -0.90 15.18
CA ILE A 215 13.80 -1.82 14.86
C ILE A 215 12.88 -2.00 16.08
N GLU A 216 13.47 -2.19 17.26
CA GLU A 216 12.76 -2.42 18.53
C GLU A 216 11.95 -1.17 18.91
N ARG A 217 12.56 0.01 18.78
CA ARG A 217 11.88 1.27 19.13
C ARG A 217 10.69 1.53 18.19
N GLN A 218 10.86 1.31 16.91
CA GLN A 218 9.78 1.39 15.95
C GLN A 218 8.64 0.41 16.30
N GLN A 219 8.97 -0.86 16.63
CA GLN A 219 7.97 -1.86 17.03
C GLN A 219 7.22 -1.47 18.31
N GLN A 220 7.91 -0.93 19.29
CA GLN A 220 7.25 -0.42 20.52
C GLN A 220 6.18 0.63 20.19
N ILE A 221 6.52 1.56 19.28
CA ILE A 221 5.61 2.63 18.86
C ILE A 221 4.43 2.05 18.06
N VAL A 222 4.70 1.19 17.07
CA VAL A 222 3.68 0.52 16.24
C VAL A 222 2.68 -0.23 17.12
N ARG A 223 3.16 -1.10 18.03
CA ARG A 223 2.30 -1.89 18.93
C ARG A 223 1.49 -1.00 19.88
N ARG A 224 2.06 0.09 20.37
CA ARG A 224 1.35 1.07 21.22
C ARG A 224 0.20 1.71 20.47
N ILE A 225 0.43 2.15 19.21
CA ILE A 225 -0.60 2.75 18.38
C ILE A 225 -1.70 1.74 18.07
N VAL A 226 -1.35 0.51 17.69
CA VAL A 226 -2.32 -0.56 17.42
C VAL A 226 -3.18 -0.84 18.65
N LYS A 227 -2.57 -1.04 19.83
CA LYS A 227 -3.31 -1.26 21.10
C LYS A 227 -4.22 -0.09 21.47
N ARG A 228 -3.85 1.14 21.14
CA ARG A 228 -4.66 2.33 21.40
C ARG A 228 -5.84 2.48 20.46
N ARG A 229 -5.65 2.12 19.18
CA ARG A 229 -6.60 2.39 18.09
C ARG A 229 -7.57 1.23 17.84
N ILE A 230 -7.21 0.03 18.25
CA ILE A 230 -7.95 -1.21 17.95
C ILE A 230 -8.23 -1.94 19.25
N ASP A 231 -9.50 -2.28 19.46
CA ASP A 231 -9.91 -3.23 20.50
C ASP A 231 -9.52 -4.65 20.05
N LEU A 232 -8.30 -5.04 20.41
CA LEU A 232 -7.74 -6.33 20.01
C LEU A 232 -8.49 -7.53 20.57
N ALA A 233 -9.22 -7.39 21.68
CA ALA A 233 -9.96 -8.50 22.30
C ALA A 233 -10.98 -9.13 21.34
N ARG A 234 -11.55 -8.32 20.43
CA ARG A 234 -12.53 -8.75 19.42
C ARG A 234 -11.95 -9.71 18.37
N TYR A 235 -10.62 -9.80 18.24
CA TYR A 235 -9.94 -10.57 17.18
C TYR A 235 -9.28 -11.83 17.68
N LYS A 236 -9.45 -12.19 18.96
CA LYS A 236 -8.89 -13.42 19.53
C LYS A 236 -9.51 -14.69 18.92
N ILE A 237 -8.66 -15.68 18.68
CA ILE A 237 -9.08 -17.03 18.27
C ILE A 237 -9.91 -17.63 19.42
N GLY A 238 -11.15 -18.05 19.15
CA GLY A 238 -12.05 -18.59 20.17
C GLY A 238 -12.81 -17.55 21.00
N GLY A 239 -12.55 -16.24 20.81
CA GLY A 239 -13.41 -15.18 21.34
C GLY A 239 -14.76 -15.16 20.61
N ARG A 240 -15.87 -14.99 21.35
CA ARG A 240 -17.17 -14.71 20.74
C ARG A 240 -17.11 -13.32 20.09
N PRO A 241 -17.70 -13.14 18.90
CA PRO A 241 -17.80 -11.83 18.25
C PRO A 241 -18.56 -10.81 19.08
#